data_ae48697a1755e77f5ca224ef55dd864e
#
_entry.id   ae48697a1755e77f5ca224ef55dd864e
#
_cell.length_a   1.000
_cell.length_b   1.000
_cell.length_c   1.000
_cell.angle_alpha   90.00
_cell.angle_beta   90.00
_cell.angle_gamma   90.00
#
_symmetry.space_group_name_H-M   'P 1'
#
loop_
_entity.id
_entity.type
_entity.pdbx_description
1 polymer ?
#
loop_
_entity_poly.entity_id
_entity_poly.type
_entity_poly.pdbx_seq_one_letter_code
_entity_poly.pdbx_strand_id
1 'polypeptide(L)'
;GCHDSGALFVPVPGGRGNDLCRALGIGTDPLARARDVAWLGFVSGTAGDEAVAGRARRATDALASRVRPLDGMWVRSRDGVRLALGVVSVGLDARANILANESSLTSGPLAYGYGAFAALASHEPTEIIATVDGRERDLSGWLASVSNSGRFGGGITLVESSDMSDGILEVCH
;
A
#
# COMPACT_ATOMS: atom_id res chain seq x y z
N GLY A 1 -10.47 7.28 10.83
CA GLY A 1 -10.13 7.16 9.42
C GLY A 1 -11.24 6.49 8.61
N CYS A 2 -11.00 6.17 7.32
CA CYS A 2 -12.03 5.55 6.46
C CYS A 2 -12.60 4.25 7.03
N HIS A 3 -11.78 3.46 7.71
CA HIS A 3 -12.19 2.21 8.34
C HIS A 3 -13.37 2.38 9.32
N ASP A 4 -13.35 3.43 10.13
CA ASP A 4 -14.35 3.61 11.19
C ASP A 4 -15.53 4.49 10.75
N SER A 5 -15.40 5.22 9.67
CA SER A 5 -16.37 6.22 9.22
C SER A 5 -17.32 5.71 8.13
N GLY A 6 -17.10 4.52 7.59
CA GLY A 6 -17.81 4.01 6.42
C GLY A 6 -17.48 4.78 5.12
N ALA A 7 -16.50 5.67 5.15
CA ALA A 7 -16.07 6.40 3.96
C ALA A 7 -15.33 5.48 2.99
N LEU A 8 -15.51 5.71 1.69
CA LEU A 8 -14.79 4.99 0.67
C LEU A 8 -13.34 5.48 0.60
N PHE A 9 -12.42 4.52 0.52
CA PHE A 9 -11.01 4.77 0.28
C PHE A 9 -10.72 4.77 -1.23
N VAL A 10 -10.15 5.85 -1.73
CA VAL A 10 -9.79 5.97 -3.14
C VAL A 10 -8.30 6.32 -3.27
N PRO A 11 -7.45 5.37 -3.62
CA PRO A 11 -6.02 5.66 -3.79
C PRO A 11 -5.76 6.44 -5.09
N VAL A 12 -4.88 7.45 -4.97
CA VAL A 12 -4.39 8.24 -6.11
C VAL A 12 -2.88 8.04 -6.21
N PRO A 13 -2.33 7.66 -7.37
CA PRO A 13 -0.92 7.35 -7.54
C PRO A 13 -0.08 8.64 -7.61
N GLY A 14 0.20 9.24 -6.45
CA GLY A 14 1.02 10.46 -6.33
C GLY A 14 2.44 10.21 -5.80
N GLY A 15 2.79 8.98 -5.46
CA GLY A 15 4.08 8.60 -4.91
C GLY A 15 5.10 8.15 -5.97
N ARG A 16 6.32 7.83 -5.52
CA ARG A 16 7.39 7.34 -6.40
C ARG A 16 7.17 5.88 -6.82
N GLY A 17 6.72 5.02 -5.91
CA GLY A 17 6.53 3.57 -6.13
C GLY A 17 5.12 3.23 -6.60
N ASN A 18 4.12 3.83 -5.97
CA ASN A 18 2.70 3.58 -6.21
C ASN A 18 2.31 2.09 -6.08
N ASP A 19 2.97 1.36 -5.17
CA ASP A 19 2.85 -0.10 -5.04
C ASP A 19 1.41 -0.52 -4.70
N LEU A 20 0.74 0.24 -3.83
CA LEU A 20 -0.68 -0.01 -3.53
C LEU A 20 -1.57 0.14 -4.77
N CYS A 21 -1.37 1.19 -5.57
CA CYS A 21 -2.12 1.38 -6.80
C CYS A 21 -1.85 0.25 -7.80
N ARG A 22 -0.61 -0.20 -7.91
CA ARG A 22 -0.22 -1.34 -8.76
C ARG A 22 -0.86 -2.64 -8.30
N ALA A 23 -0.85 -2.93 -7.00
CA ALA A 23 -1.49 -4.11 -6.42
C ALA A 23 -3.00 -4.13 -6.68
N LEU A 24 -3.63 -2.96 -6.62
CA LEU A 24 -5.06 -2.80 -6.91
C LEU A 24 -5.41 -2.74 -8.41
N GLY A 25 -4.43 -2.87 -9.30
CA GLY A 25 -4.64 -2.74 -10.75
C GLY A 25 -5.02 -1.33 -11.20
N ILE A 26 -4.71 -0.32 -10.38
CA ILE A 26 -4.97 1.09 -10.69
C ILE A 26 -3.81 1.62 -11.53
N GLY A 27 -4.15 2.31 -12.62
CA GLY A 27 -3.14 2.97 -13.46
C GLY A 27 -2.29 3.97 -12.67
N THR A 28 -1.06 4.19 -13.12
CA THR A 28 -0.08 5.05 -12.42
C THR A 28 -0.10 6.52 -12.87
N ASP A 29 -1.06 6.93 -13.71
CA ASP A 29 -1.26 8.33 -14.07
C ASP A 29 -2.09 9.05 -13.00
N PRO A 30 -1.48 9.95 -12.19
CA PRO A 30 -2.17 10.64 -11.11
C PRO A 30 -3.23 11.63 -11.63
N LEU A 31 -3.03 12.21 -12.83
CA LEU A 31 -3.96 13.18 -13.38
C LEU A 31 -5.22 12.51 -13.91
N ALA A 32 -5.09 11.37 -14.59
CA ALA A 32 -6.23 10.56 -15.00
C ALA A 32 -7.06 10.16 -13.79
N ARG A 33 -6.41 9.67 -12.73
CA ARG A 33 -7.10 9.25 -11.50
C ARG A 33 -7.73 10.40 -10.74
N ALA A 34 -7.05 11.54 -10.65
CA ALA A 34 -7.61 12.73 -10.02
C ALA A 34 -8.84 13.26 -10.77
N ARG A 35 -8.86 13.17 -12.10
CA ARG A 35 -10.03 13.52 -12.93
C ARG A 35 -11.22 12.61 -12.66
N ASP A 36 -10.99 11.30 -12.55
CA ASP A 36 -12.04 10.34 -12.19
C ASP A 36 -12.67 10.69 -10.85
N VAL A 37 -11.86 10.96 -9.82
CA VAL A 37 -12.32 11.33 -8.48
C VAL A 37 -13.02 12.69 -8.46
N ALA A 38 -12.46 13.69 -9.14
CA ALA A 38 -13.05 15.03 -9.24
C ALA A 38 -14.40 15.01 -9.98
N TRP A 39 -14.50 14.20 -11.04
CA TRP A 39 -15.76 14.02 -11.76
C TRP A 39 -16.84 13.41 -10.86
N LEU A 40 -16.48 12.45 -10.00
CA LEU A 40 -17.38 11.87 -9.01
C LEU A 40 -17.88 12.89 -7.99
N GLY A 41 -16.98 13.71 -7.46
CA GLY A 41 -17.32 14.80 -6.54
C GLY A 41 -18.24 15.86 -7.19
N PHE A 42 -17.98 16.19 -8.45
CA PHE A 42 -18.82 17.12 -9.22
C PHE A 42 -20.24 16.58 -9.41
N VAL A 43 -20.37 15.32 -9.80
CA VAL A 43 -21.66 14.68 -10.03
C VAL A 43 -22.47 14.55 -8.72
N SER A 44 -21.81 14.36 -7.59
CA SER A 44 -22.48 14.31 -6.27
C SER A 44 -22.95 15.67 -5.77
N GLY A 45 -22.29 16.76 -6.19
CA GLY A 45 -22.54 18.13 -5.70
C GLY A 45 -23.62 18.93 -6.44
N THR A 46 -24.08 18.45 -7.59
CA THR A 46 -25.02 19.20 -8.48
C THR A 46 -26.48 18.76 -8.29
N ALA A 47 -26.98 18.75 -7.07
CA ALA A 47 -28.29 18.22 -6.71
C ALA A 47 -29.51 19.05 -7.13
N GLY A 48 -29.37 20.04 -8.03
CA GLY A 48 -30.45 20.96 -8.40
C GLY A 48 -31.17 20.69 -9.72
N ASP A 49 -30.65 19.80 -10.57
CA ASP A 49 -31.21 19.51 -11.89
C ASP A 49 -31.52 18.00 -11.97
N GLU A 50 -32.77 17.62 -12.24
CA GLU A 50 -33.22 16.22 -12.30
C GLU A 50 -32.44 15.39 -13.34
N ALA A 51 -32.05 15.98 -14.46
CA ALA A 51 -31.25 15.29 -15.47
C ALA A 51 -29.82 15.03 -14.99
N VAL A 52 -29.26 15.95 -14.22
CA VAL A 52 -27.94 15.83 -13.60
C VAL A 52 -28.01 14.82 -12.42
N ALA A 53 -29.07 14.89 -11.62
CA ALA A 53 -29.31 13.95 -10.53
C ALA A 53 -29.48 12.49 -11.03
N GLY A 54 -30.13 12.30 -12.18
CA GLY A 54 -30.27 10.98 -12.80
C GLY A 54 -28.94 10.42 -13.37
N ARG A 55 -28.05 11.30 -13.87
CA ARG A 55 -26.67 10.91 -14.27
C ARG A 55 -25.80 10.62 -13.06
N ALA A 56 -25.95 11.43 -12.01
CA ALA A 56 -25.27 11.24 -10.74
C ALA A 56 -25.59 9.88 -10.12
N ARG A 57 -26.86 9.52 -10.04
CA ARG A 57 -27.29 8.21 -9.52
C ARG A 57 -26.69 7.07 -10.33
N ARG A 58 -26.77 7.10 -11.67
CA ARG A 58 -26.16 6.07 -12.53
C ARG A 58 -24.65 5.97 -12.37
N ALA A 59 -23.98 7.09 -12.17
CA ALA A 59 -22.54 7.10 -11.91
C ALA A 59 -22.23 6.52 -10.52
N THR A 60 -23.02 6.85 -9.52
CA THR A 60 -22.89 6.31 -8.16
C THR A 60 -23.16 4.81 -8.14
N ASP A 61 -24.21 4.35 -8.85
CA ASP A 61 -24.51 2.92 -8.98
C ASP A 61 -23.40 2.16 -9.73
N ALA A 62 -22.86 2.74 -10.81
CA ALA A 62 -21.72 2.17 -11.54
C ALA A 62 -20.44 2.14 -10.71
N LEU A 63 -20.29 3.02 -9.73
CA LEU A 63 -19.19 3.02 -8.79
C LEU A 63 -19.42 2.05 -7.65
N ALA A 64 -20.64 1.98 -7.12
CA ALA A 64 -20.99 1.01 -6.09
C ALA A 64 -20.68 -0.42 -6.58
N SER A 65 -20.89 -0.70 -7.87
CA SER A 65 -20.51 -1.98 -8.48
C SER A 65 -18.99 -2.20 -8.58
N ARG A 66 -18.16 -1.17 -8.39
CA ARG A 66 -16.70 -1.24 -8.39
C ARG A 66 -16.09 -1.14 -6.98
N VAL A 67 -16.91 -0.85 -5.97
CA VAL A 67 -16.48 -0.89 -4.58
C VAL A 67 -16.27 -2.35 -4.20
N ARG A 68 -15.08 -2.65 -3.70
CA ARG A 68 -14.75 -3.97 -3.18
C ARG A 68 -14.16 -3.83 -1.79
N PRO A 69 -14.35 -4.82 -0.91
CA PRO A 69 -13.63 -4.84 0.35
C PRO A 69 -12.14 -4.85 0.09
N LEU A 70 -11.39 -4.24 0.97
CA LEU A 70 -9.94 -4.20 0.95
C LEU A 70 -9.45 -4.64 2.31
N ASP A 71 -8.62 -5.64 2.33
CA ASP A 71 -8.00 -6.13 3.54
C ASP A 71 -6.93 -5.16 4.03
N GLY A 72 -6.70 -5.21 5.31
CA GLY A 72 -5.65 -4.44 5.95
C GLY A 72 -5.17 -5.13 7.21
N MET A 73 -3.92 -4.91 7.55
CA MET A 73 -3.30 -5.49 8.71
C MET A 73 -3.17 -4.47 9.85
N TRP A 74 -3.58 -4.84 11.04
CA TRP A 74 -3.35 -4.05 12.25
C TRP A 74 -1.95 -4.34 12.78
N VAL A 75 -1.10 -3.35 12.70
CA VAL A 75 0.28 -3.39 13.20
C VAL A 75 0.32 -2.78 14.58
N ARG A 76 0.65 -3.58 15.58
CA ARG A 76 0.84 -3.12 16.96
C ARG A 76 2.33 -3.09 17.28
N SER A 77 2.82 -1.95 17.70
CA SER A 77 4.19 -1.72 18.14
C SER A 77 4.23 -0.99 19.48
N ARG A 78 5.43 -0.68 19.95
CA ARG A 78 5.62 0.17 21.14
C ARG A 78 5.04 1.56 20.95
N ASP A 79 5.01 2.07 19.71
CA ASP A 79 4.54 3.41 19.34
C ASP A 79 3.03 3.46 19.09
N GLY A 80 2.32 2.36 19.31
CA GLY A 80 0.88 2.28 19.15
C GLY A 80 0.40 1.29 18.08
N VAL A 81 -0.86 1.47 17.67
CA VAL A 81 -1.52 0.62 16.68
C VAL A 81 -1.75 1.42 15.41
N ARG A 82 -1.41 0.83 14.26
CA ARG A 82 -1.57 1.44 12.93
C ARG A 82 -2.19 0.43 11.98
N LEU A 83 -2.98 0.91 11.04
CA LEU A 83 -3.48 0.12 9.92
C LEU A 83 -2.50 0.24 8.75
N ALA A 84 -2.01 -0.89 8.26
CA ALA A 84 -1.20 -0.99 7.06
C ALA A 84 -1.97 -1.72 5.96
N LEU A 85 -1.84 -1.28 4.73
CA LEU A 85 -2.52 -1.86 3.56
C LEU A 85 -1.57 -2.61 2.62
N GLY A 86 -0.29 -2.32 2.68
CA GLY A 86 0.72 -2.88 1.77
C GLY A 86 1.55 -3.98 2.42
N VAL A 87 2.79 -3.65 2.71
CA VAL A 87 3.80 -4.55 3.29
C VAL A 87 4.35 -3.94 4.57
N VAL A 88 4.56 -4.76 5.57
CA VAL A 88 5.30 -4.42 6.79
C VAL A 88 6.53 -5.31 6.86
N SER A 89 7.70 -4.72 6.97
CA SER A 89 8.96 -5.46 6.96
C SER A 89 9.88 -5.06 8.11
N VAL A 90 10.74 -5.99 8.47
CA VAL A 90 11.83 -5.82 9.44
C VAL A 90 13.14 -6.30 8.81
N GLY A 91 14.28 -5.75 9.26
CA GLY A 91 15.59 -6.07 8.73
C GLY A 91 16.06 -5.11 7.66
N LEU A 92 16.66 -5.63 6.58
CA LEU A 92 17.34 -4.86 5.53
C LEU A 92 16.46 -3.79 4.89
N ASP A 93 15.22 -4.11 4.57
CA ASP A 93 14.29 -3.19 3.91
C ASP A 93 13.95 -1.97 4.78
N ALA A 94 13.68 -2.20 6.08
CA ALA A 94 13.45 -1.14 7.04
C ALA A 94 14.67 -0.21 7.15
N ARG A 95 15.89 -0.78 7.17
CA ARG A 95 17.14 -0.01 7.20
C ARG A 95 17.41 0.75 5.91
N ALA A 96 17.16 0.11 4.75
CA ALA A 96 17.29 0.77 3.45
C ALA A 96 16.34 1.98 3.32
N ASN A 97 15.14 1.86 3.86
CA ASN A 97 14.15 2.95 3.86
C ASN A 97 14.59 4.13 4.75
N ILE A 98 15.16 3.86 5.92
CA ILE A 98 15.73 4.88 6.80
C ILE A 98 16.87 5.60 6.08
N LEU A 99 17.85 4.88 5.56
CA LEU A 99 19.01 5.44 4.87
C LEU A 99 18.63 6.24 3.61
N ALA A 100 17.63 5.77 2.85
CA ALA A 100 17.11 6.50 1.70
C ALA A 100 16.45 7.83 2.10
N ASN A 101 15.76 7.86 3.25
CA ASN A 101 15.12 9.07 3.74
C ASN A 101 16.12 10.07 4.37
N GLU A 102 17.20 9.58 4.95
CA GLU A 102 18.28 10.39 5.52
C GLU A 102 19.28 10.89 4.48
N SER A 103 19.28 10.29 3.28
CA SER A 103 20.20 10.69 2.23
C SER A 103 19.85 12.09 1.69
N SER A 104 20.88 12.93 1.52
CA SER A 104 20.75 14.25 0.87
C SER A 104 20.51 14.18 -0.64
N LEU A 105 20.46 12.99 -1.21
CA LEU A 105 20.12 12.75 -2.61
C LEU A 105 18.60 12.91 -2.77
N THR A 106 18.20 14.10 -3.14
CA THR A 106 16.82 14.60 -3.08
C THR A 106 15.84 13.93 -4.03
N SER A 107 16.26 13.09 -4.98
CA SER A 107 15.30 12.37 -5.85
C SER A 107 15.94 11.36 -6.79
N GLY A 108 15.16 10.33 -7.12
CA GLY A 108 15.38 9.44 -8.24
C GLY A 108 15.85 8.02 -7.87
N PRO A 109 16.00 7.16 -8.88
CA PRO A 109 16.44 5.77 -8.72
C PRO A 109 17.81 5.63 -8.04
N LEU A 110 18.67 6.65 -8.15
CA LEU A 110 20.01 6.68 -7.55
C LEU A 110 19.97 6.78 -6.02
N ALA A 111 19.03 7.52 -5.44
CA ALA A 111 18.87 7.61 -3.99
C ALA A 111 18.45 6.26 -3.39
N TYR A 112 17.52 5.58 -4.06
CA TYR A 112 17.09 4.24 -3.69
C TYR A 112 18.21 3.20 -3.85
N GLY A 113 18.94 3.27 -4.98
CA GLY A 113 20.09 2.40 -5.23
C GLY A 113 21.20 2.57 -4.20
N TYR A 114 21.50 3.81 -3.82
CA TYR A 114 22.49 4.10 -2.77
C TYR A 114 22.03 3.60 -1.40
N GLY A 115 20.80 3.87 -1.00
CA GLY A 115 20.23 3.40 0.28
C GLY A 115 20.22 1.87 0.36
N ALA A 116 19.81 1.20 -0.70
CA ALA A 116 19.82 -0.27 -0.77
C ALA A 116 21.25 -0.84 -0.73
N PHE A 117 22.19 -0.25 -1.45
CA PHE A 117 23.58 -0.70 -1.45
C PHE A 117 24.26 -0.45 -0.11
N ALA A 118 24.08 0.72 0.49
CA ALA A 118 24.63 1.05 1.80
C ALA A 118 24.04 0.16 2.91
N ALA A 119 22.75 -0.13 2.83
CA ALA A 119 22.09 -1.06 3.74
C ALA A 119 22.66 -2.47 3.57
N LEU A 120 22.80 -2.96 2.34
CA LEU A 120 23.35 -4.27 2.05
C LEU A 120 24.79 -4.42 2.54
N ALA A 121 25.62 -3.41 2.35
CA ALA A 121 27.04 -3.42 2.76
C ALA A 121 27.25 -3.38 4.29
N SER A 122 26.27 -2.88 5.05
CA SER A 122 26.36 -2.68 6.50
C SER A 122 25.39 -3.53 7.31
N HIS A 123 24.57 -4.35 6.66
CA HIS A 123 23.56 -5.16 7.33
C HIS A 123 24.14 -6.53 7.72
N GLU A 124 23.90 -6.91 8.96
CA GLU A 124 24.09 -8.27 9.44
C GLU A 124 22.74 -8.98 9.52
N PRO A 125 22.67 -10.29 9.26
CA PRO A 125 21.46 -11.06 9.45
C PRO A 125 20.90 -10.86 10.86
N THR A 126 19.61 -10.66 10.97
CA THR A 126 18.92 -10.41 12.22
C THR A 126 18.22 -11.68 12.67
N GLU A 127 18.33 -12.02 13.96
CA GLU A 127 17.54 -13.07 14.55
C GLU A 127 16.08 -12.61 14.69
N ILE A 128 15.17 -13.33 14.04
CA ILE A 128 13.73 -13.02 14.01
C ILE A 128 12.96 -14.29 14.31
N ILE A 129 12.39 -14.38 15.50
CA ILE A 129 11.47 -15.46 15.87
C ILE A 129 10.06 -14.88 15.84
N ALA A 130 9.18 -15.52 15.11
CA ALA A 130 7.80 -15.11 14.95
C ALA A 130 6.82 -16.24 15.25
N THR A 131 5.64 -15.89 15.72
CA THR A 131 4.51 -16.84 15.80
C THR A 131 3.56 -16.56 14.65
N VAL A 132 3.44 -17.49 13.71
CA VAL A 132 2.56 -17.42 12.56
C VAL A 132 1.48 -18.49 12.72
N ASP A 133 0.22 -18.09 12.77
CA ASP A 133 -0.94 -18.96 12.99
C ASP A 133 -0.77 -19.90 14.20
N GLY A 134 -0.26 -19.35 15.31
CA GLY A 134 -0.03 -20.08 16.56
C GLY A 134 1.18 -21.01 16.55
N ARG A 135 1.99 -21.00 15.50
CA ARG A 135 3.22 -21.80 15.39
C ARG A 135 4.45 -20.91 15.37
N GLU A 136 5.43 -21.26 16.17
CA GLU A 136 6.71 -20.57 16.13
C GLU A 136 7.47 -20.90 14.86
N ARG A 137 8.05 -19.87 14.26
CA ARG A 137 8.86 -19.90 13.04
C ARG A 137 10.12 -19.11 13.25
N ASP A 138 11.22 -19.66 12.81
CA ASP A 138 12.47 -18.94 12.65
C ASP A 138 12.45 -18.27 11.28
N LEU A 139 12.40 -16.94 11.28
CA LEU A 139 12.44 -16.07 10.10
C LEU A 139 13.75 -15.28 10.06
N SER A 140 14.77 -15.75 10.78
CA SER A 140 16.08 -15.11 10.88
C SER A 140 16.72 -15.01 9.51
N GLY A 141 17.30 -13.86 9.23
CA GLY A 141 17.88 -13.59 7.94
C GLY A 141 18.07 -12.10 7.68
N TRP A 142 18.08 -11.74 6.42
CA TRP A 142 18.28 -10.36 5.98
C TRP A 142 16.99 -9.54 6.05
N LEU A 143 15.87 -10.18 5.83
CA LEU A 143 14.56 -9.56 5.69
C LEU A 143 13.48 -10.54 6.15
N ALA A 144 12.54 -10.06 6.94
CA ALA A 144 11.26 -10.72 7.11
C ALA A 144 10.12 -9.72 6.88
N SER A 145 9.09 -10.13 6.18
CA SER A 145 7.97 -9.25 5.85
C SER A 145 6.63 -9.95 5.93
N VAL A 146 5.61 -9.17 6.25
CA VAL A 146 4.21 -9.55 6.16
C VAL A 146 3.57 -8.70 5.07
N SER A 147 3.06 -9.35 4.07
CA SER A 147 2.52 -8.72 2.86
C SER A 147 1.02 -8.94 2.75
N ASN A 148 0.31 -7.89 2.36
CA ASN A 148 -1.09 -7.90 1.93
C ASN A 148 -1.21 -7.55 0.45
N SER A 149 -0.24 -6.83 -0.10
CA SER A 149 -0.30 -6.31 -1.46
C SER A 149 0.58 -7.08 -2.46
N GLY A 150 1.44 -7.95 -1.98
CA GLY A 150 2.41 -8.67 -2.80
C GLY A 150 3.47 -7.79 -3.47
N ARG A 151 3.47 -6.48 -3.21
CA ARG A 151 4.34 -5.51 -3.89
C ARG A 151 4.93 -4.51 -2.93
N PHE A 152 6.21 -4.17 -3.13
CA PHE A 152 6.91 -3.15 -2.35
C PHE A 152 8.04 -2.49 -3.16
N GLY A 153 8.64 -1.44 -2.59
CA GLY A 153 9.90 -0.87 -3.07
C GLY A 153 9.87 -0.28 -4.48
N GLY A 154 8.69 0.17 -4.96
CA GLY A 154 8.57 0.81 -6.28
C GLY A 154 8.28 -0.15 -7.42
N GLY A 155 7.60 -1.24 -7.16
CA GLY A 155 7.12 -2.19 -8.16
C GLY A 155 7.78 -3.57 -8.10
N ILE A 156 8.58 -3.85 -7.07
CA ILE A 156 9.10 -5.20 -6.84
C ILE A 156 7.94 -6.09 -6.44
N THR A 157 7.79 -7.21 -7.12
CA THR A 157 6.82 -8.24 -6.76
C THR A 157 7.45 -9.17 -5.73
N LEU A 158 6.87 -9.21 -4.55
CA LEU A 158 7.26 -10.09 -3.46
C LEU A 158 6.50 -11.41 -3.53
N VAL A 159 5.19 -11.31 -3.73
CA VAL A 159 4.29 -12.46 -3.91
C VAL A 159 3.35 -12.16 -5.07
N GLU A 160 3.39 -12.99 -6.10
CA GLU A 160 2.62 -12.79 -7.33
C GLU A 160 1.12 -13.09 -7.14
N SER A 161 0.82 -14.03 -6.24
CA SER A 161 -0.53 -14.52 -5.97
C SER A 161 -1.28 -13.72 -4.91
N SER A 162 -0.69 -12.68 -4.32
CA SER A 162 -1.37 -11.88 -3.29
C SER A 162 -2.64 -11.24 -3.83
N ASP A 163 -3.73 -11.38 -3.07
CA ASP A 163 -5.01 -10.71 -3.30
C ASP A 163 -5.40 -9.92 -2.05
N MET A 164 -5.54 -8.63 -2.20
CA MET A 164 -5.87 -7.72 -1.08
C MET A 164 -7.34 -7.81 -0.63
N SER A 165 -8.06 -8.85 -0.99
CA SER A 165 -9.47 -9.05 -0.66
C SER A 165 -9.83 -10.48 -0.23
N ASP A 166 -8.83 -11.33 0.04
CA ASP A 166 -9.00 -12.76 0.37
C ASP A 166 -8.85 -13.07 1.88
N GLY A 167 -8.54 -12.06 2.69
CA GLY A 167 -8.33 -12.21 4.13
C GLY A 167 -7.02 -12.90 4.52
N ILE A 168 -6.06 -13.01 3.60
CA ILE A 168 -4.78 -13.70 3.80
C ILE A 168 -3.64 -12.70 3.84
N LEU A 169 -2.66 -12.95 4.70
CA LEU A 169 -1.39 -12.24 4.74
C LEU A 169 -0.25 -13.22 4.45
N GLU A 170 0.62 -12.88 3.52
CA GLU A 170 1.79 -13.69 3.22
C GLU A 170 2.98 -13.31 4.10
N VAL A 171 3.66 -14.31 4.61
CA VAL A 171 4.91 -14.15 5.36
C VAL A 171 6.07 -14.57 4.48
N CYS A 172 7.02 -13.66 4.27
CA CYS A 172 8.19 -13.86 3.44
C CYS A 172 9.48 -13.60 4.24
N HIS A 173 10.49 -14.42 4.03
CA HIS A 173 11.82 -14.25 4.61
C HIS A 173 12.91 -14.85 3.71
#